data_ba48ecbda1b22d895468c972cab4d5b3
#
_entry.id   ba48ecbda1b22d895468c972cab4d5b3
#
_cell.length_a   1.000
_cell.length_b   1.000
_cell.length_c   1.000
_cell.angle_alpha   90.00
_cell.angle_beta   90.00
_cell.angle_gamma   90.00
#
_symmetry.space_group_name_H-M   'P 1'
#
loop_
_entity.id
_entity.type
_entity.pdbx_description
1 polymer ?
#
loop_
_entity_poly.entity_id
_entity_poly.type
_entity_poly.pdbx_seq_one_letter_code
_entity_poly.pdbx_strand_id
1 'polypeptide(L)'
;MKSIAIITGGKSPEHDVAIVSSRNIFRALDHTKFHISVIGLSRKGEWFHLPEETLFEEGIEIGASEQHFPLCLLPFDDQPIRHKDNIDIALSVDVFFPIAHGVYGEDGLLQGVLEYLNRPYVGPGVLGSSIGMDKDVTKLLLQQNGILVTPWQTYFKGDDINYTELEKLGYPLFVKPANMGSGVGVEKANNIDELKKAINIAFDYDIKILIEKGISGREVETAVLGNLKPEASGVGEIVVNSGFYTYENKYVNNETKVIIPAENMSDATVQLIRKTALKAYRCLQLEGLSRVDFFYVNDNEFYLNEVNTLPGFTNISMYPKLWEASGLSYSDLLTKLVTIAEERFNLRNDLRRVR
;
A
#
# COMPACT_ATOMS: atom_id res chain seq x y z
N MET A 1 21.86 19.70 1.29
CA MET A 1 20.94 18.67 1.82
C MET A 1 19.72 18.63 0.89
N LYS A 2 19.19 17.44 0.60
CA LYS A 2 17.95 17.32 -0.18
C LYS A 2 16.74 17.55 0.71
N SER A 3 15.70 18.17 0.15
CA SER A 3 14.44 18.42 0.84
C SER A 3 13.44 17.30 0.55
N ILE A 4 13.05 16.58 1.59
CA ILE A 4 12.05 15.49 1.53
C ILE A 4 10.74 16.01 2.12
N ALA A 5 9.63 15.89 1.40
CA ALA A 5 8.31 16.15 1.95
C ALA A 5 7.58 14.82 2.20
N ILE A 6 7.40 14.46 3.46
CA ILE A 6 6.57 13.32 3.87
C ILE A 6 5.10 13.75 3.71
N ILE A 7 4.30 12.96 2.97
CA ILE A 7 2.86 13.19 2.82
C ILE A 7 2.12 12.16 3.65
N THR A 8 1.30 12.60 4.60
CA THR A 8 0.62 11.73 5.58
C THR A 8 -0.86 12.06 5.74
N GLY A 9 -1.61 11.17 6.39
CA GLY A 9 -3.04 11.32 6.62
C GLY A 9 -3.87 10.89 5.42
N GLY A 10 -4.87 11.68 5.02
CA GLY A 10 -5.69 11.42 3.84
C GLY A 10 -7.13 11.05 4.15
N LYS A 11 -7.91 10.95 3.09
CA LYS A 11 -9.35 10.69 3.10
C LYS A 11 -9.63 9.17 3.10
N SER A 12 -9.09 8.46 4.08
CA SER A 12 -9.14 7.01 4.18
C SER A 12 -9.42 6.57 5.62
N PRO A 13 -10.00 5.40 5.84
CA PRO A 13 -10.08 4.78 7.17
C PRO A 13 -8.71 4.57 7.83
N GLU A 14 -7.64 4.51 7.02
CA GLU A 14 -6.25 4.30 7.46
C GLU A 14 -5.50 5.61 7.77
N HIS A 15 -6.20 6.74 7.89
CA HIS A 15 -5.63 8.07 8.18
C HIS A 15 -4.66 8.06 9.37
N ASP A 16 -5.07 7.47 10.48
CA ASP A 16 -4.26 7.46 11.71
C ASP A 16 -3.03 6.53 11.58
N VAL A 17 -3.16 5.44 10.82
CA VAL A 17 -2.03 4.53 10.51
C VAL A 17 -0.98 5.25 9.67
N ALA A 18 -1.40 6.08 8.72
CA ALA A 18 -0.50 6.92 7.93
C ALA A 18 0.30 7.89 8.81
N ILE A 19 -0.35 8.53 9.80
CA ILE A 19 0.32 9.42 10.75
C ILE A 19 1.36 8.65 11.59
N VAL A 20 1.04 7.46 12.10
CA VAL A 20 2.00 6.63 12.84
C VAL A 20 3.18 6.21 11.96
N SER A 21 2.92 5.79 10.71
CA SER A 21 3.96 5.45 9.74
C SER A 21 4.89 6.64 9.45
N SER A 22 4.32 7.84 9.26
CA SER A 22 5.10 9.06 8.98
C SER A 22 5.99 9.49 10.14
N ARG A 23 5.55 9.32 11.38
CA ARG A 23 6.38 9.55 12.58
C ARG A 23 7.62 8.67 12.60
N ASN A 24 7.48 7.40 12.24
CA ASN A 24 8.59 6.47 12.19
C ASN A 24 9.55 6.80 11.05
N ILE A 25 9.03 7.12 9.88
CA ILE A 25 9.85 7.56 8.72
C ILE A 25 10.60 8.83 9.08
N PHE A 26 9.95 9.83 9.67
CA PHE A 26 10.56 11.09 10.07
C PHE A 26 11.77 10.85 11.01
N ARG A 27 11.57 10.01 12.04
CA ARG A 27 12.65 9.69 13.02
C ARG A 27 13.81 8.90 12.42
N ALA A 28 13.53 8.05 11.41
CA ALA A 28 14.52 7.13 10.86
C ALA A 28 15.26 7.67 9.63
N LEU A 29 14.73 8.70 8.96
CA LEU A 29 15.45 9.39 7.90
C LEU A 29 16.72 10.06 8.46
N ASP A 30 17.78 10.03 7.67
CA ASP A 30 19.08 10.62 8.05
C ASP A 30 19.04 12.14 7.94
N HIS A 31 18.80 12.84 9.06
CA HIS A 31 18.73 14.31 9.14
C HIS A 31 20.06 15.01 8.80
N THR A 32 21.16 14.27 8.66
CA THR A 32 22.43 14.85 8.15
C THR A 32 22.46 14.92 6.63
N LYS A 33 21.62 14.13 5.94
CA LYS A 33 21.49 14.07 4.48
C LYS A 33 20.26 14.83 3.97
N PHE A 34 19.17 14.82 4.75
CA PHE A 34 17.86 15.29 4.34
C PHE A 34 17.35 16.42 5.24
N HIS A 35 16.77 17.44 4.60
CA HIS A 35 15.86 18.38 5.26
C HIS A 35 14.44 17.84 5.09
N ILE A 36 13.73 17.65 6.20
CA ILE A 36 12.42 16.97 6.19
C ILE A 36 11.33 17.98 6.49
N SER A 37 10.30 18.02 5.67
CA SER A 37 9.06 18.73 5.91
C SER A 37 7.89 17.75 5.89
N VAL A 38 6.78 18.11 6.52
CA VAL A 38 5.59 17.26 6.59
C VAL A 38 4.41 17.94 5.94
N ILE A 39 3.77 17.25 5.02
CA ILE A 39 2.52 17.65 4.39
C ILE A 39 1.42 16.73 4.93
N GLY A 40 0.46 17.32 5.63
CA GLY A 40 -0.70 16.62 6.14
C GLY A 40 -1.89 16.72 5.18
N LEU A 41 -2.53 15.60 4.90
CA LEU A 41 -3.79 15.54 4.19
C LEU A 41 -4.92 15.39 5.20
N SER A 42 -5.84 16.37 5.28
CA SER A 42 -7.00 16.27 6.15
C SER A 42 -7.94 15.12 5.73
N ARG A 43 -8.89 14.75 6.59
CA ARG A 43 -9.96 13.78 6.25
C ARG A 43 -10.88 14.28 5.14
N LYS A 44 -10.81 15.59 4.78
CA LYS A 44 -11.50 16.18 3.62
C LYS A 44 -10.64 16.20 2.36
N GLY A 45 -9.35 15.85 2.45
CA GLY A 45 -8.40 15.87 1.34
C GLY A 45 -7.71 17.22 1.13
N GLU A 46 -7.79 18.14 2.10
CA GLU A 46 -7.10 19.41 2.06
C GLU A 46 -5.63 19.24 2.46
N TRP A 47 -4.74 20.04 1.89
CA TRP A 47 -3.30 19.97 2.06
C TRP A 47 -2.80 21.01 3.03
N PHE A 48 -2.01 20.59 4.02
CA PHE A 48 -1.43 21.48 5.03
C PHE A 48 0.07 21.21 5.21
N HIS A 49 0.86 22.26 5.37
CA HIS A 49 2.20 22.16 5.93
C HIS A 49 2.05 22.03 7.45
N LEU A 50 2.63 20.97 8.01
CA LEU A 50 2.61 20.70 9.45
C LEU A 50 4.00 21.00 10.03
N PRO A 51 4.09 21.84 11.07
CA PRO A 51 5.31 21.91 11.89
C PRO A 51 5.68 20.53 12.44
N GLU A 52 6.98 20.30 12.62
CA GLU A 52 7.47 19.01 13.14
C GLU A 52 6.80 18.62 14.46
N GLU A 53 6.67 19.58 15.37
CA GLU A 53 6.11 19.37 16.71
C GLU A 53 4.68 18.81 16.61
N THR A 54 3.87 19.31 15.68
CA THR A 54 2.46 18.91 15.54
C THR A 54 2.33 17.48 15.00
N LEU A 55 3.29 17.00 14.21
CA LEU A 55 3.28 15.62 13.74
C LEU A 55 3.30 14.62 14.93
N PHE A 56 3.94 14.99 16.02
CA PHE A 56 4.10 14.13 17.21
C PHE A 56 3.03 14.33 18.28
N GLU A 57 2.10 15.25 18.10
CA GLU A 57 0.96 15.40 18.99
C GLU A 57 0.06 14.16 18.98
N GLU A 58 -0.36 13.73 20.17
CA GLU A 58 -1.30 12.63 20.29
C GLU A 58 -2.69 13.06 19.80
N GLY A 59 -3.32 12.23 18.95
CA GLY A 59 -4.65 12.54 18.40
C GLY A 59 -4.69 13.74 17.46
N ILE A 60 -3.58 14.07 16.77
CA ILE A 60 -3.55 15.17 15.80
C ILE A 60 -4.71 15.07 14.81
N GLU A 61 -5.47 16.17 14.68
CA GLU A 61 -6.49 16.37 13.64
C GLU A 61 -5.97 17.36 12.61
N ILE A 62 -5.58 16.87 11.44
CA ILE A 62 -4.96 17.69 10.38
C ILE A 62 -5.95 18.72 9.85
N GLY A 63 -5.56 20.02 9.93
CA GLY A 63 -6.36 21.15 9.52
C GLY A 63 -7.18 21.80 10.65
N ALA A 64 -7.13 21.28 11.88
CA ALA A 64 -7.86 21.84 13.02
C ALA A 64 -7.08 22.90 13.80
N SER A 65 -5.75 22.97 13.64
CA SER A 65 -4.89 23.93 14.36
C SER A 65 -4.55 25.13 13.48
N GLU A 66 -4.42 26.33 14.08
CA GLU A 66 -3.89 27.53 13.42
C GLU A 66 -2.41 27.38 13.02
N GLN A 67 -1.71 26.41 13.60
CA GLN A 67 -0.34 26.06 13.21
C GLN A 67 -0.27 25.14 11.97
N HIS A 68 -1.41 24.68 11.46
CA HIS A 68 -1.49 23.93 10.21
C HIS A 68 -1.68 24.91 9.04
N PHE A 69 -0.63 25.14 8.26
CA PHE A 69 -0.64 26.14 7.19
C PHE A 69 -1.23 25.54 5.90
N PRO A 70 -2.39 26.05 5.42
CA PRO A 70 -2.99 25.56 4.19
C PRO A 70 -2.04 25.71 3.01
N LEU A 71 -1.98 24.69 2.15
CA LEU A 71 -1.13 24.66 0.97
C LEU A 71 -1.96 24.82 -0.30
N CYS A 72 -1.34 25.41 -1.33
CA CYS A 72 -1.78 25.34 -2.71
C CYS A 72 -0.73 24.65 -3.58
N LEU A 73 -1.20 24.02 -4.64
CA LEU A 73 -0.39 23.29 -5.60
C LEU A 73 -0.32 24.08 -6.89
N LEU A 74 0.89 24.34 -7.37
CA LEU A 74 1.17 25.07 -8.60
C LEU A 74 1.93 24.16 -9.58
N PRO A 75 1.21 23.35 -10.38
CA PRO A 75 1.84 22.47 -11.35
C PRO A 75 2.76 23.23 -12.30
N PHE A 76 3.91 22.60 -12.62
CA PHE A 76 4.96 23.16 -13.50
C PHE A 76 5.69 24.41 -12.97
N ASP A 77 5.47 24.80 -11.71
CA ASP A 77 6.27 25.82 -11.04
C ASP A 77 7.57 25.19 -10.50
N ASP A 78 8.65 25.98 -10.43
CA ASP A 78 9.93 25.53 -9.84
C ASP A 78 9.80 25.23 -8.35
N GLN A 79 8.84 25.83 -7.68
CA GLN A 79 8.45 25.56 -6.29
C GLN A 79 6.95 25.24 -6.25
N PRO A 80 6.56 23.99 -6.55
CA PRO A 80 5.17 23.66 -6.84
C PRO A 80 4.24 23.63 -5.61
N ILE A 81 4.80 23.74 -4.40
CA ILE A 81 4.04 23.76 -3.14
C ILE A 81 4.24 25.10 -2.45
N ARG A 82 3.16 25.81 -2.18
CA ARG A 82 3.20 27.13 -1.52
C ARG A 82 2.14 27.25 -0.45
N HIS A 83 2.37 28.13 0.53
CA HIS A 83 1.34 28.49 1.51
C HIS A 83 0.20 29.24 0.80
N LYS A 84 -1.03 28.81 1.04
CA LYS A 84 -2.22 29.39 0.40
C LYS A 84 -2.45 30.83 0.80
N ASP A 85 -2.19 31.17 2.06
CA ASP A 85 -2.42 32.50 2.63
C ASP A 85 -1.26 33.47 2.34
N ASN A 86 -0.09 32.95 1.94
CA ASN A 86 1.05 33.75 1.49
C ASN A 86 1.82 32.97 0.41
N ILE A 87 1.50 33.26 -0.84
CA ILE A 87 2.04 32.56 -2.02
C ILE A 87 3.56 32.75 -2.19
N ASP A 88 4.16 33.75 -1.54
CA ASP A 88 5.61 33.97 -1.57
C ASP A 88 6.37 32.96 -0.69
N ILE A 89 5.67 32.30 0.22
CA ILE A 89 6.24 31.23 1.05
C ILE A 89 6.09 29.89 0.31
N ALA A 90 7.22 29.41 -0.24
CA ALA A 90 7.30 28.12 -0.90
C ALA A 90 7.86 27.06 0.05
N LEU A 91 7.34 25.85 -0.06
CA LEU A 91 7.90 24.66 0.58
C LEU A 91 8.87 24.01 -0.41
N SER A 92 10.16 24.00 -0.07
CA SER A 92 11.18 23.35 -0.90
C SER A 92 11.00 21.83 -0.86
N VAL A 93 10.81 21.20 -2.03
CA VAL A 93 10.62 19.76 -2.16
C VAL A 93 11.42 19.23 -3.34
N ASP A 94 12.42 18.41 -3.06
CA ASP A 94 13.16 17.66 -4.07
C ASP A 94 12.51 16.29 -4.33
N VAL A 95 12.03 15.62 -3.27
CA VAL A 95 11.37 14.31 -3.36
C VAL A 95 10.17 14.25 -2.42
N PHE A 96 9.04 13.78 -2.91
CA PHE A 96 7.90 13.43 -2.05
C PHE A 96 8.04 12.02 -1.49
N PHE A 97 7.70 11.85 -0.23
CA PHE A 97 7.58 10.55 0.42
C PHE A 97 6.12 10.34 0.87
N PRO A 98 5.23 9.88 -0.04
CA PRO A 98 3.84 9.62 0.33
C PRO A 98 3.77 8.41 1.25
N ILE A 99 2.96 8.52 2.30
CA ILE A 99 2.60 7.45 3.24
C ILE A 99 1.13 7.63 3.63
N ALA A 100 0.28 7.82 2.62
CA ALA A 100 -1.17 7.87 2.75
C ALA A 100 -1.74 6.52 2.30
N HIS A 101 -2.26 5.74 3.26
CA HIS A 101 -2.75 4.39 3.00
C HIS A 101 -4.19 4.38 2.49
N GLY A 102 -4.55 3.34 1.72
CA GLY A 102 -5.89 3.09 1.21
C GLY A 102 -6.33 4.02 0.06
N VAL A 103 -7.64 4.20 -0.08
CA VAL A 103 -8.23 5.03 -1.12
C VAL A 103 -7.72 6.47 -1.05
N TYR A 104 -7.57 7.13 -2.21
CA TYR A 104 -6.93 8.43 -2.42
C TYR A 104 -5.41 8.48 -2.16
N GLY A 105 -4.82 7.47 -1.50
CA GLY A 105 -3.38 7.43 -1.22
C GLY A 105 -2.61 6.43 -2.06
N GLU A 106 -3.19 5.25 -2.31
CA GLU A 106 -2.54 4.12 -3.02
C GLU A 106 -3.23 3.73 -4.32
N ASP A 107 -4.28 4.43 -4.74
CA ASP A 107 -5.14 4.10 -5.88
C ASP A 107 -4.76 4.79 -7.20
N GLY A 108 -3.67 5.55 -7.20
CA GLY A 108 -3.21 6.33 -8.35
C GLY A 108 -3.62 7.79 -8.34
N LEU A 109 -4.57 8.21 -7.48
CA LEU A 109 -5.02 9.61 -7.42
C LEU A 109 -3.93 10.53 -6.88
N LEU A 110 -3.35 10.20 -5.72
CA LEU A 110 -2.23 10.97 -5.17
C LEU A 110 -1.04 10.95 -6.11
N GLN A 111 -0.71 9.78 -6.68
CA GLN A 111 0.38 9.62 -7.63
C GLN A 111 0.17 10.49 -8.88
N GLY A 112 -1.07 10.63 -9.36
CA GLY A 112 -1.41 11.52 -10.47
C GLY A 112 -1.15 12.98 -10.16
N VAL A 113 -1.44 13.43 -8.94
CA VAL A 113 -1.10 14.78 -8.47
C VAL A 113 0.41 14.97 -8.45
N LEU A 114 1.18 14.01 -7.89
CA LEU A 114 2.64 14.10 -7.78
C LEU A 114 3.33 14.07 -9.14
N GLU A 115 2.84 13.27 -10.10
CA GLU A 115 3.31 13.30 -11.49
C GLU A 115 3.08 14.69 -12.11
N TYR A 116 1.93 15.31 -11.86
CA TYR A 116 1.59 16.62 -12.39
C TYR A 116 2.39 17.76 -11.75
N LEU A 117 2.85 17.58 -10.50
CA LEU A 117 3.80 18.49 -9.84
C LEU A 117 5.24 18.34 -10.36
N ASN A 118 5.51 17.35 -11.20
CA ASN A 118 6.79 17.11 -11.85
C ASN A 118 7.96 17.01 -10.85
N ARG A 119 7.81 16.19 -9.81
CA ARG A 119 8.82 15.89 -8.79
C ARG A 119 8.92 14.40 -8.57
N PRO A 120 10.11 13.90 -8.23
CA PRO A 120 10.27 12.51 -7.79
C PRO A 120 9.38 12.21 -6.59
N TYR A 121 8.86 10.97 -6.51
CA TYR A 121 8.14 10.50 -5.33
C TYR A 121 8.39 9.01 -5.09
N VAL A 122 8.37 8.60 -3.83
CA VAL A 122 8.52 7.21 -3.40
C VAL A 122 7.24 6.44 -3.68
N GLY A 123 7.38 5.19 -4.11
CA GLY A 123 6.25 4.31 -4.39
C GLY A 123 6.00 4.08 -5.89
N PRO A 124 5.03 3.25 -6.23
CA PRO A 124 4.67 2.97 -7.62
C PRO A 124 4.08 4.19 -8.32
N GLY A 125 4.12 4.19 -9.65
CA GLY A 125 3.46 5.20 -10.47
C GLY A 125 1.94 5.02 -10.51
N VAL A 126 1.26 5.93 -11.21
CA VAL A 126 -0.22 5.95 -11.32
C VAL A 126 -0.77 4.59 -11.72
N LEU A 127 -0.25 4.00 -12.80
CA LEU A 127 -0.77 2.74 -13.34
C LEU A 127 -0.61 1.58 -12.34
N GLY A 128 0.59 1.41 -11.78
CA GLY A 128 0.86 0.34 -10.81
C GLY A 128 0.02 0.47 -9.54
N SER A 129 -0.15 1.70 -9.04
CA SER A 129 -1.00 1.99 -7.88
C SER A 129 -2.46 1.65 -8.17
N SER A 130 -3.02 2.11 -9.30
CA SER A 130 -4.42 1.85 -9.65
C SER A 130 -4.69 0.36 -9.88
N ILE A 131 -3.79 -0.35 -10.55
CA ILE A 131 -3.89 -1.80 -10.74
C ILE A 131 -3.83 -2.52 -9.39
N GLY A 132 -2.84 -2.18 -8.55
CA GLY A 132 -2.64 -2.83 -7.25
C GLY A 132 -3.80 -2.63 -6.29
N MET A 133 -4.52 -1.51 -6.39
CA MET A 133 -5.70 -1.22 -5.57
C MET A 133 -6.91 -2.06 -5.97
N ASP A 134 -7.14 -2.25 -7.27
CA ASP A 134 -8.27 -3.02 -7.78
C ASP A 134 -7.96 -4.53 -7.77
N LYS A 135 -8.51 -5.24 -6.78
CA LYS A 135 -8.25 -6.69 -6.57
C LYS A 135 -8.64 -7.56 -7.76
N ASP A 136 -9.69 -7.19 -8.49
CA ASP A 136 -10.15 -7.94 -9.66
C ASP A 136 -9.18 -7.78 -10.83
N VAL A 137 -8.80 -6.54 -11.17
CA VAL A 137 -7.82 -6.25 -12.22
C VAL A 137 -6.46 -6.87 -11.89
N THR A 138 -6.02 -6.76 -10.63
CA THR A 138 -4.81 -7.43 -10.13
C THR A 138 -4.86 -8.93 -10.41
N LYS A 139 -5.92 -9.63 -9.98
CA LYS A 139 -6.07 -11.08 -10.16
C LYS A 139 -6.14 -11.50 -11.62
N LEU A 140 -6.85 -10.75 -12.46
CA LEU A 140 -6.92 -11.00 -13.91
C LEU A 140 -5.52 -10.95 -14.55
N LEU A 141 -4.72 -9.92 -14.24
CA LEU A 141 -3.36 -9.78 -14.76
C LEU A 141 -2.42 -10.87 -14.23
N LEU A 142 -2.51 -11.20 -12.95
CA LEU A 142 -1.71 -12.26 -12.34
C LEU A 142 -2.03 -13.62 -12.96
N GLN A 143 -3.31 -13.97 -13.09
CA GLN A 143 -3.77 -15.22 -13.69
C GLN A 143 -3.33 -15.33 -15.16
N GLN A 144 -3.48 -14.26 -15.95
CA GLN A 144 -3.04 -14.20 -17.35
C GLN A 144 -1.53 -14.43 -17.48
N ASN A 145 -0.76 -14.06 -16.45
CA ASN A 145 0.68 -14.33 -16.39
C ASN A 145 1.03 -15.67 -15.74
N GLY A 146 0.07 -16.55 -15.49
CA GLY A 146 0.30 -17.89 -14.92
C GLY A 146 0.77 -17.84 -13.46
N ILE A 147 0.33 -16.85 -12.69
CA ILE A 147 0.49 -16.77 -11.24
C ILE A 147 -0.79 -17.28 -10.61
N LEU A 148 -0.65 -18.23 -9.69
CA LEU A 148 -1.80 -18.82 -9.00
C LEU A 148 -2.38 -17.82 -8.02
N VAL A 149 -3.67 -17.53 -8.17
CA VAL A 149 -4.48 -16.67 -7.28
C VAL A 149 -5.69 -17.43 -6.77
N THR A 150 -6.25 -17.01 -5.65
CA THR A 150 -7.50 -17.58 -5.14
C THR A 150 -8.60 -17.51 -6.19
N PRO A 151 -9.35 -18.60 -6.47
CA PRO A 151 -10.51 -18.59 -7.37
C PRO A 151 -11.55 -17.56 -6.91
N TRP A 152 -12.07 -16.79 -7.84
CA TRP A 152 -13.02 -15.71 -7.53
C TRP A 152 -14.06 -15.52 -8.64
N GLN A 153 -15.13 -14.80 -8.30
CA GLN A 153 -16.07 -14.20 -9.23
C GLN A 153 -16.30 -12.74 -8.86
N THR A 154 -16.52 -11.90 -9.86
CA THR A 154 -16.71 -10.46 -9.71
C THR A 154 -18.13 -10.08 -10.06
N TYR A 155 -18.72 -9.18 -9.27
CA TYR A 155 -20.05 -8.63 -9.50
C TYR A 155 -20.03 -7.11 -9.31
N PHE A 156 -20.85 -6.43 -10.11
CA PHE A 156 -21.15 -5.00 -9.97
C PHE A 156 -22.49 -4.79 -9.27
N LYS A 157 -22.65 -3.64 -8.63
CA LYS A 157 -23.89 -3.28 -7.96
C LYS A 157 -25.03 -3.22 -8.99
N GLY A 158 -26.01 -4.09 -8.81
CA GLY A 158 -27.16 -4.25 -9.73
C GLY A 158 -27.10 -5.46 -10.66
N ASP A 159 -25.98 -6.22 -10.63
CA ASP A 159 -25.91 -7.48 -11.37
C ASP A 159 -26.83 -8.56 -10.76
N ASP A 160 -27.31 -9.46 -11.61
CA ASP A 160 -27.97 -10.68 -11.19
C ASP A 160 -26.94 -11.69 -10.67
N ILE A 161 -26.96 -11.95 -9.36
CA ILE A 161 -25.98 -12.82 -8.71
C ILE A 161 -26.32 -14.29 -8.92
N ASN A 162 -25.43 -15.02 -9.57
CA ASN A 162 -25.58 -16.46 -9.77
C ASN A 162 -25.06 -17.26 -8.56
N TYR A 163 -25.90 -17.42 -7.55
CA TYR A 163 -25.55 -18.14 -6.32
C TYR A 163 -25.17 -19.59 -6.58
N THR A 164 -25.77 -20.26 -7.57
CA THR A 164 -25.43 -21.66 -7.91
C THR A 164 -23.98 -21.80 -8.41
N GLU A 165 -23.49 -20.84 -9.19
CA GLU A 165 -22.10 -20.82 -9.63
C GLU A 165 -21.14 -20.45 -8.48
N LEU A 166 -21.56 -19.56 -7.57
CA LEU A 166 -20.77 -19.21 -6.40
C LEU A 166 -20.60 -20.39 -5.44
N GLU A 167 -21.65 -21.19 -5.24
CA GLU A 167 -21.56 -22.39 -4.39
C GLU A 167 -20.57 -23.44 -4.91
N LYS A 168 -20.31 -23.48 -6.23
CA LYS A 168 -19.28 -24.37 -6.80
C LYS A 168 -17.86 -24.00 -6.38
N LEU A 169 -17.57 -22.77 -5.92
CA LEU A 169 -16.29 -22.40 -5.35
C LEU A 169 -16.04 -23.13 -4.03
N GLY A 170 -17.11 -23.50 -3.31
CA GLY A 170 -17.07 -24.16 -2.01
C GLY A 170 -16.87 -23.19 -0.85
N TYR A 171 -17.62 -23.40 0.23
CA TYR A 171 -17.51 -22.62 1.45
C TYR A 171 -16.24 -22.99 2.27
N PRO A 172 -15.69 -22.05 3.08
CA PRO A 172 -16.15 -20.68 3.23
C PRO A 172 -15.80 -19.83 2.01
N LEU A 173 -16.68 -18.84 1.73
CA LEU A 173 -16.43 -17.79 0.75
C LEU A 173 -16.09 -16.48 1.46
N PHE A 174 -15.27 -15.64 0.81
CA PHE A 174 -14.95 -14.31 1.28
C PHE A 174 -15.47 -13.29 0.28
N VAL A 175 -16.29 -12.35 0.75
CA VAL A 175 -16.79 -11.25 -0.05
C VAL A 175 -15.98 -10.02 0.28
N LYS A 176 -15.44 -9.35 -0.75
CA LYS A 176 -14.52 -8.22 -0.60
C LYS A 176 -14.90 -7.08 -1.54
N PRO A 177 -14.92 -5.82 -1.10
CA PRO A 177 -14.89 -4.68 -2.01
C PRO A 177 -13.64 -4.72 -2.87
N ALA A 178 -13.72 -4.34 -4.15
CA ALA A 178 -12.58 -4.41 -5.07
C ALA A 178 -11.48 -3.41 -4.73
N ASN A 179 -11.86 -2.19 -4.30
CA ASN A 179 -10.96 -1.05 -4.13
C ASN A 179 -10.84 -0.59 -2.66
N MET A 180 -10.93 -1.49 -1.70
CA MET A 180 -10.76 -1.17 -0.27
C MET A 180 -9.58 -1.93 0.32
N GLY A 181 -8.87 -1.26 1.24
CA GLY A 181 -7.75 -1.83 2.00
C GLY A 181 -8.14 -2.28 3.40
N SER A 182 -7.16 -2.82 4.15
CA SER A 182 -7.25 -3.14 5.59
C SER A 182 -8.42 -4.01 6.04
N GLY A 183 -8.99 -4.81 5.15
CA GLY A 183 -10.12 -5.68 5.48
C GLY A 183 -11.45 -4.95 5.66
N VAL A 184 -11.55 -3.67 5.31
CA VAL A 184 -12.80 -2.91 5.38
C VAL A 184 -13.84 -3.49 4.41
N GLY A 185 -15.02 -3.83 4.92
CA GLY A 185 -16.10 -4.43 4.14
C GLY A 185 -15.84 -5.88 3.70
N VAL A 186 -14.82 -6.54 4.24
CA VAL A 186 -14.53 -7.95 3.96
C VAL A 186 -15.31 -8.83 4.92
N GLU A 187 -16.13 -9.74 4.36
CA GLU A 187 -16.97 -10.64 5.12
C GLU A 187 -16.74 -12.11 4.74
N LYS A 188 -16.74 -13.00 5.73
CA LYS A 188 -16.70 -14.44 5.55
C LYS A 188 -18.10 -15.02 5.56
N ALA A 189 -18.41 -15.89 4.61
CA ALA A 189 -19.67 -16.59 4.52
C ALA A 189 -19.46 -18.12 4.52
N ASN A 190 -20.15 -18.82 5.41
CA ASN A 190 -20.09 -20.29 5.53
C ASN A 190 -21.33 -20.97 4.92
N ASN A 191 -22.31 -20.20 4.49
CA ASN A 191 -23.55 -20.65 3.88
C ASN A 191 -24.16 -19.53 3.03
N ILE A 192 -25.24 -19.89 2.31
CA ILE A 192 -25.90 -18.98 1.37
C ILE A 192 -26.52 -17.73 2.04
N ASP A 193 -27.04 -17.86 3.26
CA ASP A 193 -27.67 -16.74 3.97
C ASP A 193 -26.63 -15.73 4.46
N GLU A 194 -25.48 -16.22 4.93
CA GLU A 194 -24.32 -15.38 5.27
C GLU A 194 -23.76 -14.72 4.00
N LEU A 195 -23.67 -15.45 2.88
CA LEU A 195 -23.19 -14.92 1.60
C LEU A 195 -24.05 -13.74 1.11
N LYS A 196 -25.38 -13.85 1.17
CA LYS A 196 -26.30 -12.76 0.80
C LYS A 196 -26.09 -11.51 1.65
N LYS A 197 -25.88 -11.69 2.97
CA LYS A 197 -25.59 -10.58 3.88
C LYS A 197 -24.24 -9.93 3.57
N ALA A 198 -23.20 -10.75 3.38
CA ALA A 198 -21.84 -10.31 3.05
C ALA A 198 -21.81 -9.48 1.76
N ILE A 199 -22.54 -9.90 0.73
CA ILE A 199 -22.66 -9.17 -0.54
C ILE A 199 -23.28 -7.77 -0.32
N ASN A 200 -24.35 -7.67 0.46
CA ASN A 200 -24.95 -6.38 0.74
C ASN A 200 -24.01 -5.45 1.50
N ILE A 201 -23.29 -5.97 2.51
CA ILE A 201 -22.30 -5.20 3.27
C ILE A 201 -21.18 -4.71 2.35
N ALA A 202 -20.62 -5.57 1.50
CA ALA A 202 -19.53 -5.18 0.62
C ALA A 202 -19.95 -4.09 -0.40
N PHE A 203 -21.19 -4.12 -0.89
CA PHE A 203 -21.76 -3.09 -1.76
C PHE A 203 -22.05 -1.74 -1.08
N ASP A 204 -21.95 -1.65 0.24
CA ASP A 204 -21.96 -0.36 0.94
C ASP A 204 -20.60 0.38 0.83
N TYR A 205 -19.53 -0.36 0.50
CA TYR A 205 -18.16 0.18 0.41
C TYR A 205 -17.65 0.35 -1.02
N ASP A 206 -18.16 -0.46 -1.99
CA ASP A 206 -17.73 -0.36 -3.39
C ASP A 206 -18.88 -0.77 -4.34
N ILE A 207 -18.84 -0.26 -5.55
CA ILE A 207 -19.75 -0.65 -6.64
C ILE A 207 -19.33 -1.96 -7.30
N LYS A 208 -18.12 -2.45 -7.04
CA LYS A 208 -17.56 -3.71 -7.54
C LYS A 208 -17.06 -4.55 -6.36
N ILE A 209 -17.48 -5.80 -6.32
CA ILE A 209 -17.09 -6.76 -5.28
C ILE A 209 -16.51 -8.03 -5.88
N LEU A 210 -15.65 -8.69 -5.12
CA LEU A 210 -15.14 -10.02 -5.40
C LEU A 210 -15.73 -11.01 -4.39
N ILE A 211 -16.08 -12.21 -4.88
CA ILE A 211 -16.45 -13.34 -4.04
C ILE A 211 -15.42 -14.44 -4.29
N GLU A 212 -14.59 -14.70 -3.28
CA GLU A 212 -13.42 -15.56 -3.37
C GLU A 212 -13.60 -16.85 -2.57
N LYS A 213 -13.04 -17.95 -3.08
CA LYS A 213 -12.88 -19.17 -2.30
C LYS A 213 -11.95 -18.93 -1.12
N GLY A 214 -12.35 -19.34 0.07
CA GLY A 214 -11.47 -19.34 1.25
C GLY A 214 -10.37 -20.40 1.11
N ILE A 215 -9.12 -19.96 1.25
CA ILE A 215 -7.95 -20.85 1.26
C ILE A 215 -7.53 -21.05 2.70
N SER A 216 -7.42 -22.34 3.10
CA SER A 216 -6.83 -22.69 4.38
C SER A 216 -5.31 -22.79 4.22
N GLY A 217 -4.60 -21.77 4.67
CA GLY A 217 -3.15 -21.66 4.54
C GLY A 217 -2.59 -20.66 5.54
N ARG A 218 -1.25 -20.62 5.63
CA ARG A 218 -0.51 -19.63 6.41
C ARG A 218 -0.38 -18.34 5.58
N GLU A 219 -0.48 -17.20 6.23
CA GLU A 219 -0.24 -15.92 5.56
C GLU A 219 1.26 -15.61 5.57
N VAL A 220 1.87 -15.56 4.39
CA VAL A 220 3.30 -15.26 4.24
C VAL A 220 3.48 -14.08 3.31
N GLU A 221 4.47 -13.25 3.62
CA GLU A 221 4.71 -11.99 2.94
C GLU A 221 6.17 -11.87 2.49
N THR A 222 6.41 -11.20 1.37
CA THR A 222 7.74 -10.79 0.92
C THR A 222 7.71 -9.35 0.45
N ALA A 223 8.78 -8.60 0.71
CA ALA A 223 8.95 -7.22 0.28
C ALA A 223 9.70 -7.15 -1.05
N VAL A 224 9.26 -6.28 -1.94
CA VAL A 224 9.95 -6.00 -3.21
C VAL A 224 10.40 -4.54 -3.24
N LEU A 225 11.59 -4.28 -3.77
CA LEU A 225 12.24 -2.97 -3.82
C LEU A 225 12.97 -2.78 -5.16
N GLY A 226 12.75 -1.66 -5.81
CA GLY A 226 13.48 -1.26 -7.02
C GLY A 226 12.59 -0.94 -8.22
N ASN A 227 13.22 -0.49 -9.30
CA ASN A 227 12.56 -0.13 -10.57
C ASN A 227 12.78 -1.24 -11.62
N LEU A 228 13.71 -1.03 -12.55
CA LEU A 228 13.98 -1.94 -13.67
C LEU A 228 14.56 -3.30 -13.24
N LYS A 229 15.28 -3.32 -12.13
CA LYS A 229 15.89 -4.53 -11.55
C LYS A 229 15.45 -4.68 -10.09
N PRO A 230 14.18 -5.02 -9.85
CA PRO A 230 13.69 -5.18 -8.49
C PRO A 230 14.29 -6.38 -7.80
N GLU A 231 14.44 -6.28 -6.48
CA GLU A 231 14.91 -7.32 -5.58
C GLU A 231 13.79 -7.71 -4.61
N ALA A 232 13.75 -8.97 -4.20
CA ALA A 232 12.82 -9.46 -3.18
C ALA A 232 13.57 -9.81 -1.89
N SER A 233 13.02 -9.43 -0.75
CA SER A 233 13.51 -9.80 0.58
C SER A 233 13.40 -11.31 0.86
N GLY A 234 13.71 -11.73 2.07
CA GLY A 234 13.25 -13.00 2.61
C GLY A 234 11.72 -13.07 2.73
N VAL A 235 11.21 -14.21 3.17
CA VAL A 235 9.79 -14.45 3.41
C VAL A 235 9.53 -14.40 4.91
N GLY A 236 8.52 -13.69 5.34
CA GLY A 236 8.01 -13.67 6.72
C GLY A 236 6.59 -14.20 6.80
N GLU A 237 6.15 -14.53 7.98
CA GLU A 237 4.81 -15.06 8.27
C GLU A 237 4.09 -14.16 9.26
N ILE A 238 2.79 -13.97 9.05
CA ILE A 238 1.87 -13.35 10.00
C ILE A 238 1.02 -14.45 10.62
N VAL A 239 1.10 -14.57 11.95
CA VAL A 239 0.27 -15.48 12.74
C VAL A 239 -0.74 -14.66 13.53
N VAL A 240 -2.02 -14.90 13.26
CA VAL A 240 -3.15 -14.31 13.98
C VAL A 240 -3.70 -15.33 14.95
N ASN A 241 -3.75 -14.99 16.24
CA ASN A 241 -4.15 -15.94 17.30
C ASN A 241 -5.66 -16.27 17.31
N SER A 242 -6.51 -15.46 16.69
CA SER A 242 -7.96 -15.68 16.64
C SER A 242 -8.54 -15.33 15.28
N GLY A 243 -8.88 -16.34 14.50
CA GLY A 243 -9.78 -16.25 13.36
C GLY A 243 -9.22 -15.52 12.15
N PHE A 244 -9.82 -14.42 11.76
CA PHE A 244 -9.59 -13.69 10.53
C PHE A 244 -8.76 -12.43 10.76
N TYR A 245 -7.86 -12.08 9.83
CA TYR A 245 -6.99 -10.91 9.92
C TYR A 245 -7.75 -9.63 9.58
N THR A 246 -8.47 -9.07 10.58
CA THR A 246 -9.26 -7.84 10.46
C THR A 246 -8.42 -6.59 10.74
N TYR A 247 -8.96 -5.42 10.40
CA TYR A 247 -8.38 -4.12 10.75
C TYR A 247 -8.07 -4.00 12.27
N GLU A 248 -8.99 -4.46 13.12
CA GLU A 248 -8.83 -4.45 14.58
C GLU A 248 -7.66 -5.31 15.03
N ASN A 249 -7.46 -6.49 14.41
CA ASN A 249 -6.35 -7.38 14.72
C ASN A 249 -5.00 -6.83 14.20
N LYS A 250 -5.04 -6.04 13.10
CA LYS A 250 -3.82 -5.41 12.53
C LYS A 250 -3.25 -4.31 13.41
N TYR A 251 -4.10 -3.46 13.99
CA TYR A 251 -3.68 -2.17 14.55
C TYR A 251 -4.11 -1.93 16.00
N VAL A 252 -5.08 -2.67 16.53
CA VAL A 252 -5.66 -2.42 17.86
C VAL A 252 -5.27 -3.50 18.88
N ASN A 253 -5.32 -4.77 18.47
CA ASN A 253 -5.17 -5.89 19.39
C ASN A 253 -3.80 -6.53 19.27
N ASN A 254 -2.73 -6.16 19.77
CA ASN A 254 -1.36 -6.77 19.76
C ASN A 254 -1.27 -8.33 19.71
N GLU A 255 -2.27 -9.00 19.12
CA GLU A 255 -2.38 -10.45 18.99
C GLU A 255 -1.69 -11.03 17.75
N THR A 256 -1.15 -10.14 16.90
CA THR A 256 -0.45 -10.54 15.67
C THR A 256 1.02 -10.82 15.95
N LYS A 257 1.46 -12.05 15.74
CA LYS A 257 2.88 -12.42 15.82
C LYS A 257 3.50 -12.40 14.42
N VAL A 258 4.63 -11.72 14.29
CA VAL A 258 5.45 -11.69 13.08
C VAL A 258 6.62 -12.65 13.25
N ILE A 259 6.83 -13.57 12.30
CA ILE A 259 7.92 -14.54 12.30
C ILE A 259 8.77 -14.32 11.05
N ILE A 260 10.02 -13.93 11.21
CA ILE A 260 10.97 -13.69 10.12
C ILE A 260 12.32 -14.34 10.48
N PRO A 261 12.82 -15.26 9.64
CA PRO A 261 12.19 -15.84 8.45
C PRO A 261 10.97 -16.72 8.79
N ALA A 262 10.06 -16.91 7.83
CA ALA A 262 8.94 -17.84 7.96
C ALA A 262 9.47 -19.26 8.22
N GLU A 263 8.92 -19.92 9.25
CA GLU A 263 9.35 -21.25 9.67
C GLU A 263 8.69 -22.35 8.82
N ASN A 264 9.30 -23.57 8.84
CA ASN A 264 8.75 -24.77 8.20
C ASN A 264 8.37 -24.60 6.72
N MET A 265 9.26 -23.96 5.96
CA MET A 265 9.21 -23.83 4.51
C MET A 265 10.55 -24.30 3.92
N SER A 266 10.51 -25.02 2.79
CA SER A 266 11.75 -25.38 2.09
C SER A 266 12.41 -24.15 1.44
N ASP A 267 13.73 -24.15 1.35
CA ASP A 267 14.47 -23.09 0.65
C ASP A 267 13.99 -22.93 -0.81
N ALA A 268 13.66 -24.06 -1.46
CA ALA A 268 13.13 -24.06 -2.81
C ALA A 268 11.81 -23.28 -2.92
N THR A 269 10.90 -23.46 -1.96
CA THR A 269 9.63 -22.75 -1.90
C THR A 269 9.82 -21.28 -1.60
N VAL A 270 10.70 -20.93 -0.65
CA VAL A 270 11.06 -19.52 -0.37
C VAL A 270 11.57 -18.85 -1.65
N GLN A 271 12.47 -19.48 -2.41
CA GLN A 271 12.96 -18.94 -3.67
C GLN A 271 11.85 -18.83 -4.74
N LEU A 272 10.91 -19.77 -4.77
CA LEU A 272 9.79 -19.74 -5.70
C LEU A 272 8.82 -18.60 -5.37
N ILE A 273 8.50 -18.37 -4.10
CA ILE A 273 7.68 -17.23 -3.64
C ILE A 273 8.34 -15.90 -4.03
N ARG A 274 9.64 -15.74 -3.75
CA ARG A 274 10.41 -14.55 -4.14
C ARG A 274 10.38 -14.29 -5.65
N LYS A 275 10.57 -15.33 -6.47
CA LYS A 275 10.48 -15.24 -7.93
C LYS A 275 9.06 -14.88 -8.39
N THR A 276 8.05 -15.44 -7.74
CA THR A 276 6.64 -15.15 -8.05
C THR A 276 6.30 -13.71 -7.69
N ALA A 277 6.77 -13.20 -6.56
CA ALA A 277 6.61 -11.80 -6.17
C ALA A 277 7.27 -10.84 -7.18
N LEU A 278 8.49 -11.12 -7.64
CA LEU A 278 9.16 -10.34 -8.67
C LEU A 278 8.42 -10.40 -10.02
N LYS A 279 7.84 -11.54 -10.37
CA LYS A 279 7.02 -11.70 -11.58
C LYS A 279 5.73 -10.88 -11.46
N ALA A 280 5.04 -10.95 -10.32
CA ALA A 280 3.85 -10.17 -10.04
C ALA A 280 4.14 -8.65 -10.10
N TYR A 281 5.21 -8.23 -9.44
CA TYR A 281 5.66 -6.83 -9.43
C TYR A 281 5.81 -6.26 -10.84
N ARG A 282 6.46 -6.99 -11.74
CA ARG A 282 6.62 -6.57 -13.13
C ARG A 282 5.33 -6.60 -13.92
N CYS A 283 4.52 -7.64 -13.76
CA CYS A 283 3.26 -7.81 -14.47
C CYS A 283 2.25 -6.72 -14.11
N LEU A 284 2.26 -6.26 -12.85
CA LEU A 284 1.40 -5.19 -12.35
C LEU A 284 2.01 -3.77 -12.56
N GLN A 285 3.12 -3.67 -13.28
CA GLN A 285 3.81 -2.40 -13.57
C GLN A 285 4.19 -1.62 -12.30
N LEU A 286 4.60 -2.34 -11.25
CA LEU A 286 5.02 -1.72 -10.00
C LEU A 286 6.46 -1.20 -10.09
N GLU A 287 6.74 -0.16 -9.32
CA GLU A 287 8.04 0.51 -9.20
C GLU A 287 8.24 0.95 -7.75
N GLY A 288 9.47 1.24 -7.37
CA GLY A 288 9.83 1.72 -6.03
C GLY A 288 9.75 0.62 -4.99
N LEU A 289 8.57 0.32 -4.48
CA LEU A 289 8.35 -0.68 -3.43
C LEU A 289 6.99 -1.37 -3.57
N SER A 290 6.87 -2.55 -2.99
CA SER A 290 5.60 -3.20 -2.65
C SER A 290 5.79 -4.32 -1.66
N ARG A 291 4.73 -4.73 -0.97
CA ARG A 291 4.66 -5.99 -0.25
C ARG A 291 3.72 -6.92 -1.00
N VAL A 292 4.13 -8.17 -1.15
CA VAL A 292 3.35 -9.20 -1.85
C VAL A 292 2.99 -10.28 -0.85
N ASP A 293 1.70 -10.53 -0.70
CA ASP A 293 1.11 -11.37 0.33
C ASP A 293 0.57 -12.65 -0.29
N PHE A 294 0.84 -13.79 0.34
CA PHE A 294 0.50 -15.12 -0.16
C PHE A 294 -0.21 -15.95 0.91
N PHE A 295 -1.11 -16.83 0.47
CA PHE A 295 -1.56 -17.97 1.25
C PHE A 295 -0.68 -19.18 0.92
N TYR A 296 0.12 -19.61 1.87
CA TYR A 296 0.97 -20.80 1.76
C TYR A 296 0.22 -22.00 2.34
N VAL A 297 -0.10 -22.98 1.49
CA VAL A 297 -0.76 -24.24 1.88
C VAL A 297 0.28 -25.30 2.20
N ASN A 298 1.24 -25.49 1.29
CA ASN A 298 2.38 -26.40 1.43
C ASN A 298 3.45 -26.07 0.39
N ASP A 299 4.57 -26.79 0.39
CA ASP A 299 5.70 -26.53 -0.52
C ASP A 299 5.39 -26.61 -2.03
N ASN A 300 4.28 -27.23 -2.40
CA ASN A 300 3.85 -27.38 -3.80
C ASN A 300 2.67 -26.45 -4.16
N GLU A 301 2.06 -25.79 -3.16
CA GLU A 301 0.84 -25.02 -3.37
C GLU A 301 0.82 -23.75 -2.51
N PHE A 302 0.82 -22.61 -3.17
CA PHE A 302 0.60 -21.28 -2.58
C PHE A 302 -0.10 -20.37 -3.58
N TYR A 303 -0.88 -19.44 -3.06
CA TYR A 303 -1.69 -18.50 -3.84
C TYR A 303 -1.25 -17.08 -3.53
N LEU A 304 -1.06 -16.25 -4.57
CA LEU A 304 -0.90 -14.81 -4.35
C LEU A 304 -2.27 -14.26 -3.94
N ASN A 305 -2.32 -13.60 -2.79
CA ASN A 305 -3.54 -13.00 -2.23
C ASN A 305 -3.69 -11.57 -2.72
N GLU A 306 -2.76 -10.70 -2.35
CA GLU A 306 -2.80 -9.27 -2.70
C GLU A 306 -1.39 -8.67 -2.84
N VAL A 307 -1.34 -7.47 -3.40
CA VAL A 307 -0.13 -6.65 -3.48
C VAL A 307 -0.40 -5.28 -2.88
N ASN A 308 0.40 -4.92 -1.87
CA ASN A 308 0.30 -3.62 -1.20
C ASN A 308 1.30 -2.66 -1.82
N THR A 309 0.82 -1.61 -2.46
CA THR A 309 1.63 -0.66 -3.23
C THR A 309 2.34 0.38 -2.35
N LEU A 310 1.76 0.75 -1.20
CA LEU A 310 2.39 1.55 -0.14
C LEU A 310 2.23 0.83 1.21
N PRO A 311 3.04 -0.21 1.48
CA PRO A 311 2.95 -0.94 2.74
C PRO A 311 3.24 -0.04 3.93
N GLY A 312 2.72 -0.41 5.12
CA GLY A 312 2.95 0.34 6.35
C GLY A 312 4.41 0.42 6.76
N PHE A 313 4.74 1.49 7.47
CA PHE A 313 6.07 1.77 8.04
C PHE A 313 6.01 1.98 9.56
N THR A 314 5.03 1.37 10.24
CA THR A 314 4.98 1.35 11.70
C THR A 314 6.02 0.39 12.27
N ASN A 315 6.28 0.43 13.58
CA ASN A 315 7.24 -0.45 14.26
C ASN A 315 6.90 -1.95 14.14
N ILE A 316 5.64 -2.28 13.85
CA ILE A 316 5.18 -3.66 13.67
C ILE A 316 5.07 -4.05 12.20
N SER A 317 5.21 -3.11 11.27
CA SER A 317 5.02 -3.33 9.83
C SER A 317 6.02 -4.32 9.26
N MET A 318 5.51 -5.26 8.47
CA MET A 318 6.29 -6.35 7.90
C MET A 318 7.31 -5.88 6.86
N TYR A 319 6.97 -4.89 6.01
CA TYR A 319 7.83 -4.45 4.92
C TYR A 319 9.24 -4.03 5.39
N PRO A 320 9.42 -3.09 6.34
CA PRO A 320 10.74 -2.72 6.82
C PRO A 320 11.44 -3.87 7.57
N LYS A 321 10.71 -4.68 8.34
CA LYS A 321 11.28 -5.83 9.06
C LYS A 321 11.84 -6.91 8.13
N LEU A 322 11.19 -7.16 7.00
CA LEU A 322 11.68 -8.11 5.99
C LEU A 322 13.00 -7.63 5.37
N TRP A 323 13.16 -6.33 5.13
CA TRP A 323 14.41 -5.78 4.64
C TRP A 323 15.49 -5.75 5.71
N GLU A 324 15.16 -5.45 6.95
CA GLU A 324 16.10 -5.50 8.07
C GLU A 324 16.64 -6.93 8.28
N ALA A 325 15.77 -7.94 8.26
CA ALA A 325 16.17 -9.35 8.30
C ALA A 325 16.98 -9.78 7.07
N SER A 326 16.86 -9.06 5.95
CA SER A 326 17.64 -9.27 4.73
C SER A 326 18.93 -8.44 4.70
N GLY A 327 19.29 -7.73 5.79
CA GLY A 327 20.55 -7.00 5.97
C GLY A 327 20.51 -5.53 5.56
N LEU A 328 19.33 -4.95 5.28
CA LEU A 328 19.17 -3.53 4.96
C LEU A 328 18.50 -2.82 6.14
N SER A 329 19.25 -1.94 6.82
CA SER A 329 18.74 -1.20 7.99
C SER A 329 17.55 -0.30 7.60
N TYR A 330 16.70 0.03 8.58
CA TYR A 330 15.52 0.85 8.32
C TYR A 330 15.89 2.23 7.72
N SER A 331 16.92 2.91 8.25
CA SER A 331 17.39 4.19 7.71
C SER A 331 17.97 4.08 6.30
N ASP A 332 18.73 3.00 6.02
CA ASP A 332 19.27 2.76 4.68
C ASP A 332 18.15 2.41 3.68
N LEU A 333 17.13 1.66 4.11
CA LEU A 333 15.95 1.39 3.30
C LEU A 333 15.26 2.69 2.87
N LEU A 334 15.02 3.62 3.80
CA LEU A 334 14.41 4.92 3.47
C LEU A 334 15.29 5.74 2.51
N THR A 335 16.59 5.78 2.73
CA THR A 335 17.55 6.44 1.84
C THR A 335 17.54 5.81 0.44
N LYS A 336 17.49 4.47 0.37
CA LYS A 336 17.42 3.72 -0.90
C LYS A 336 16.11 3.99 -1.64
N LEU A 337 14.98 4.09 -0.94
CA LEU A 337 13.69 4.44 -1.52
C LEU A 337 13.69 5.83 -2.16
N VAL A 338 14.28 6.83 -1.50
CA VAL A 338 14.47 8.18 -2.06
C VAL A 338 15.30 8.12 -3.34
N THR A 339 16.41 7.40 -3.32
CA THR A 339 17.29 7.23 -4.50
C THR A 339 16.54 6.57 -5.67
N ILE A 340 15.79 5.51 -5.40
CA ILE A 340 14.98 4.78 -6.41
C ILE A 340 13.90 5.70 -7.02
N ALA A 341 13.30 6.59 -6.21
CA ALA A 341 12.34 7.57 -6.71
C ALA A 341 12.98 8.55 -7.70
N GLU A 342 14.18 9.07 -7.38
CA GLU A 342 14.94 9.95 -8.26
C GLU A 342 15.37 9.23 -9.55
N GLU A 343 15.87 8.00 -9.46
CA GLU A 343 16.23 7.19 -10.62
C GLU A 343 15.06 7.03 -11.58
N ARG A 344 13.86 6.69 -11.05
CA ARG A 344 12.65 6.56 -11.85
C ARG A 344 12.26 7.86 -12.53
N PHE A 345 12.30 8.97 -11.79
CA PHE A 345 11.96 10.29 -12.31
C PHE A 345 12.92 10.71 -13.45
N ASN A 346 14.22 10.52 -13.26
CA ASN A 346 15.24 10.86 -14.27
C ASN A 346 15.08 10.00 -15.51
N LEU A 347 14.94 8.67 -15.37
CA LEU A 347 14.71 7.75 -16.50
C LEU A 347 13.49 8.15 -17.34
N ARG A 348 12.42 8.64 -16.72
CA ARG A 348 11.21 9.09 -17.44
C ARG A 348 11.39 10.46 -18.11
N ASN A 349 12.14 11.36 -17.50
CA ASN A 349 12.38 12.70 -18.03
C ASN A 349 13.39 12.70 -19.20
N ASP A 350 14.31 11.73 -19.25
CA ASP A 350 15.25 11.56 -20.35
C ASP A 350 14.58 11.05 -21.64
N LEU A 351 13.32 10.61 -21.57
CA LEU A 351 12.58 10.13 -22.74
C LEU A 351 12.10 11.30 -23.60
N ARG A 352 12.27 11.17 -24.93
CA ARG A 352 11.73 12.13 -25.88
C ARG A 352 10.19 12.06 -25.89
N ARG A 353 9.53 13.12 -25.41
CA ARG A 353 8.06 13.23 -25.40
C ARG A 353 7.51 14.24 -26.41
N VAL A 354 8.40 15.02 -27.01
CA VAL A 354 8.08 16.00 -28.07
C VAL A 354 9.00 15.80 -29.25
N ARG A 355 8.52 16.10 -30.45
CA ARG A 355 9.30 16.03 -31.71
C ARG A 355 10.17 17.26 -31.91
#